data_9070c5fecc9c3124fa7c1876043dc224
#
_entry.id   9070c5fecc9c3124fa7c1876043dc224
#
_cell.length_a   1.000
_cell.length_b   1.000
_cell.length_c   1.000
_cell.angle_alpha   90.00
_cell.angle_beta   90.00
_cell.angle_gamma   90.00
#
_symmetry.space_group_name_H-M   'P 1'
#
loop_
_entity.id
_entity.type
_entity.pdbx_description
1 polymer ?
#
loop_
_entity_poly.entity_id
_entity_poly.type
_entity_poly.pdbx_seq_one_letter_code
_entity_poly.pdbx_strand_id
1 'polypeptide(L)'
;FGVPEGATVLLVFGGSLGAHHLNEAVCSLKDELLARPGLVIVHSTGADDEAFVRQTLSLTDEQAARWQVMPYISNMGEALAAADLVVSRAGASSIAEIAALAAPSILVPYPHATADHQTTNAHYLVDAGAALLVPDAELDGASFSSALTGLLDEPERRAAMREAARG
;
A
#
# COMPACT_ATOMS: atom_id res chain seq x y z
N PHE A 1 -3.52 -6.23 14.83
CA PHE A 1 -3.11 -4.82 14.69
C PHE A 1 -3.96 -3.86 15.55
N GLY A 2 -4.97 -4.35 16.24
CA GLY A 2 -5.79 -3.50 17.10
C GLY A 2 -6.64 -2.49 16.34
N VAL A 3 -7.08 -2.83 15.15
CA VAL A 3 -7.85 -1.94 14.28
C VAL A 3 -9.28 -1.82 14.80
N PRO A 4 -9.83 -0.59 15.00
CA PRO A 4 -11.20 -0.41 15.40
C PRO A 4 -12.18 -0.99 14.38
N GLU A 5 -13.31 -1.49 14.86
CA GLU A 5 -14.37 -1.96 13.99
C GLU A 5 -14.89 -0.80 13.11
N GLY A 6 -15.08 -1.07 11.84
CA GLY A 6 -15.54 -0.06 10.89
C GLY A 6 -14.45 0.83 10.33
N ALA A 7 -13.19 0.67 10.75
CA ALA A 7 -12.07 1.43 10.19
C ALA A 7 -11.75 0.96 8.78
N THR A 8 -11.26 1.89 7.96
CA THR A 8 -10.68 1.56 6.66
C THR A 8 -9.19 1.34 6.86
N VAL A 9 -8.66 0.24 6.38
CA VAL A 9 -7.25 -0.12 6.57
C VAL A 9 -6.48 0.03 5.28
N LEU A 10 -5.46 0.87 5.30
CA LEU A 10 -4.47 1.00 4.24
C LEU A 10 -3.20 0.27 4.65
N LEU A 11 -2.79 -0.71 3.87
CA LEU A 11 -1.56 -1.46 4.11
C LEU A 11 -0.50 -1.02 3.10
N VAL A 12 0.66 -0.60 3.58
CA VAL A 12 1.79 -0.18 2.73
C VAL A 12 3.00 -1.05 3.04
N PHE A 13 3.55 -1.68 2.01
CA PHE A 13 4.79 -2.44 2.17
C PHE A 13 5.57 -2.49 0.86
N GLY A 14 6.89 -2.62 0.95
CA GLY A 14 7.76 -2.52 -0.22
C GLY A 14 8.32 -3.83 -0.75
N GLY A 15 8.26 -4.90 0.03
CA GLY A 15 8.89 -6.17 -0.33
C GLY A 15 10.41 -6.14 -0.11
N SER A 16 11.10 -7.15 -0.63
CA SER A 16 12.51 -7.40 -0.34
C SER A 16 13.49 -6.48 -1.06
N LEU A 17 13.08 -5.83 -2.15
CA LEU A 17 13.96 -5.01 -2.97
C LEU A 17 14.05 -3.55 -2.52
N GLY A 18 13.37 -3.22 -1.41
CA GLY A 18 13.39 -1.88 -0.86
C GLY A 18 12.27 -1.00 -1.38
N ALA A 19 11.97 0.04 -0.60
CA ALA A 19 10.81 0.86 -0.85
C ALA A 19 11.02 2.31 -0.44
N HIS A 20 12.27 2.79 -0.43
CA HIS A 20 12.53 4.15 0.06
C HIS A 20 11.68 5.20 -0.67
N HIS A 21 11.66 5.16 -1.99
CA HIS A 21 10.87 6.12 -2.77
C HIS A 21 9.37 5.97 -2.49
N LEU A 22 8.89 4.73 -2.36
CA LEU A 22 7.50 4.48 -2.00
C LEU A 22 7.19 5.02 -0.60
N ASN A 23 8.07 4.79 0.37
CA ASN A 23 7.92 5.31 1.72
C ASN A 23 7.87 6.84 1.72
N GLU A 24 8.77 7.49 0.99
CA GLU A 24 8.77 8.95 0.86
C GLU A 24 7.44 9.47 0.30
N ALA A 25 6.95 8.84 -0.76
CA ALA A 25 5.73 9.26 -1.42
C ALA A 25 4.52 9.16 -0.47
N VAL A 26 4.42 8.06 0.27
CA VAL A 26 3.33 7.88 1.24
C VAL A 26 3.45 8.89 2.37
N CYS A 27 4.65 9.11 2.89
CA CYS A 27 4.89 10.09 3.95
C CYS A 27 4.52 11.52 3.51
N SER A 28 4.73 11.84 2.24
CA SER A 28 4.41 13.17 1.71
C SER A 28 2.90 13.46 1.75
N LEU A 29 2.08 12.42 1.86
CA LEU A 29 0.62 12.54 1.94
C LEU A 29 0.10 12.49 3.38
N LYS A 30 0.97 12.70 4.37
CA LYS A 30 0.61 12.61 5.78
C LYS A 30 -0.66 13.36 6.13
N ASP A 31 -0.74 14.63 5.76
CA ASP A 31 -1.88 15.48 6.14
C ASP A 31 -3.17 15.01 5.49
N GLU A 32 -3.12 14.67 4.21
CA GLU A 32 -4.29 14.18 3.47
C GLU A 32 -4.78 12.85 4.04
N LEU A 33 -3.87 11.96 4.40
CA LEU A 33 -4.23 10.65 4.94
C LEU A 33 -4.80 10.77 6.34
N LEU A 34 -4.15 11.54 7.22
CA LEU A 34 -4.62 11.70 8.59
C LEU A 34 -5.90 12.53 8.70
N ALA A 35 -6.21 13.33 7.68
CA ALA A 35 -7.47 14.06 7.63
C ALA A 35 -8.69 13.16 7.43
N ARG A 36 -8.49 11.90 7.03
CA ARG A 36 -9.59 10.96 6.80
C ARG A 36 -9.97 10.27 8.10
N PRO A 37 -11.16 10.57 8.68
CA PRO A 37 -11.57 9.90 9.91
C PRO A 37 -11.76 8.41 9.67
N GLY A 38 -11.37 7.59 10.64
CA GLY A 38 -11.51 6.15 10.54
C GLY A 38 -10.48 5.44 9.67
N LEU A 39 -9.52 6.16 9.08
CA LEU A 39 -8.44 5.52 8.34
C LEU A 39 -7.36 5.06 9.31
N VAL A 40 -6.95 3.80 9.18
CA VAL A 40 -5.81 3.22 9.89
C VAL A 40 -4.79 2.78 8.85
N ILE A 41 -3.54 3.18 9.03
CA ILE A 41 -2.44 2.82 8.13
C ILE A 41 -1.52 1.85 8.84
N VAL A 42 -1.25 0.73 8.19
CA VAL A 42 -0.26 -0.25 8.62
C VAL A 42 0.88 -0.19 7.62
N HIS A 43 2.03 0.29 8.06
CA HIS A 43 3.14 0.66 7.18
C HIS A 43 4.39 -0.15 7.53
N SER A 44 4.70 -1.12 6.71
CA SER A 44 5.94 -1.90 6.80
C SER A 44 7.00 -1.21 5.96
N THR A 45 7.97 -0.61 6.62
CA THR A 45 8.95 0.26 5.98
C THR A 45 10.18 -0.48 5.45
N GLY A 46 10.45 -1.69 5.95
CA GLY A 46 11.75 -2.32 5.87
C GLY A 46 12.66 -1.81 6.99
N ALA A 47 13.60 -2.65 7.42
CA ALA A 47 14.46 -2.31 8.57
C ALA A 47 15.31 -1.08 8.32
N ASP A 48 15.82 -0.93 7.09
CA ASP A 48 16.73 0.17 6.74
C ASP A 48 16.05 1.54 6.71
N ASP A 49 14.74 1.57 6.54
CA ASP A 49 14.01 2.82 6.33
C ASP A 49 13.11 3.21 7.51
N GLU A 50 13.04 2.37 8.53
CA GLU A 50 12.15 2.62 9.67
C GLU A 50 12.43 3.96 10.35
N ALA A 51 13.70 4.25 10.64
CA ALA A 51 14.07 5.50 11.29
C ALA A 51 13.72 6.72 10.44
N PHE A 52 13.97 6.64 9.14
CA PHE A 52 13.64 7.70 8.20
C PHE A 52 12.13 8.01 8.21
N VAL A 53 11.31 6.95 8.14
CA VAL A 53 9.85 7.12 8.10
C VAL A 53 9.34 7.71 9.42
N ARG A 54 9.81 7.20 10.56
CA ARG A 54 9.40 7.71 11.87
C ARG A 54 9.76 9.19 12.04
N GLN A 55 10.96 9.57 11.62
CA GLN A 55 11.41 10.97 11.70
C GLN A 55 10.63 11.87 10.76
N THR A 56 10.39 11.40 9.54
CA THR A 56 9.66 12.18 8.52
C THR A 56 8.22 12.42 8.95
N LEU A 57 7.55 11.39 9.48
CA LEU A 57 6.16 11.52 9.92
C LEU A 57 6.04 12.31 11.22
N SER A 58 6.96 12.14 12.15
CA SER A 58 6.93 12.80 13.47
C SER A 58 5.53 12.76 14.09
N LEU A 59 4.97 11.55 14.19
CA LEU A 59 3.60 11.37 14.65
C LEU A 59 3.44 11.67 16.13
N THR A 60 2.33 12.30 16.50
CA THR A 60 1.90 12.38 17.91
C THR A 60 1.44 11.00 18.36
N ASP A 61 1.26 10.81 19.67
CA ASP A 61 0.76 9.53 20.21
C ASP A 61 -0.60 9.16 19.62
N GLU A 62 -1.49 10.14 19.47
CA GLU A 62 -2.79 9.93 18.87
C GLU A 62 -2.69 9.51 17.40
N GLN A 63 -1.83 10.18 16.64
CA GLN A 63 -1.61 9.84 15.23
C GLN A 63 -0.97 8.46 15.09
N ALA A 64 -0.03 8.12 15.97
CA ALA A 64 0.65 6.82 15.94
C ALA A 64 -0.29 5.64 16.19
N ALA A 65 -1.39 5.87 16.90
CA ALA A 65 -2.44 4.86 17.06
C ALA A 65 -3.14 4.53 15.74
N ARG A 66 -3.16 5.49 14.81
CA ARG A 66 -3.81 5.34 13.50
C ARG A 66 -2.83 5.09 12.36
N TRP A 67 -1.54 5.28 12.56
CA TRP A 67 -0.51 5.05 11.55
C TRP A 67 0.60 4.23 12.20
N GLN A 68 0.47 2.93 12.09
CA GLN A 68 1.39 1.99 12.72
C GLN A 68 2.58 1.77 11.81
N VAL A 69 3.75 2.23 12.24
CA VAL A 69 5.01 2.08 11.51
C VAL A 69 5.79 0.92 12.10
N MET A 70 6.23 0.00 11.26
CA MET A 70 7.00 -1.17 11.70
C MET A 70 8.01 -1.57 10.62
N PRO A 71 9.15 -2.17 11.00
CA PRO A 71 10.13 -2.58 9.99
C PRO A 71 9.66 -3.77 9.15
N TYR A 72 8.92 -4.69 9.77
CA TYR A 72 8.41 -5.90 9.11
C TYR A 72 7.04 -6.26 9.63
N ILE A 73 6.29 -6.97 8.80
CA ILE A 73 5.03 -7.60 9.21
C ILE A 73 5.29 -9.11 9.25
N SER A 74 5.21 -9.70 10.44
CA SER A 74 5.48 -11.13 10.62
C SER A 74 4.36 -12.02 10.07
N ASN A 75 3.14 -11.51 10.04
CA ASN A 75 2.01 -12.24 9.48
C ASN A 75 1.34 -11.40 8.38
N MET A 76 1.93 -11.47 7.19
CA MET A 76 1.44 -10.71 6.04
C MET A 76 0.04 -11.17 5.61
N GLY A 77 -0.28 -12.45 5.77
CA GLY A 77 -1.62 -12.96 5.46
C GLY A 77 -2.71 -12.28 6.28
N GLU A 78 -2.49 -12.10 7.59
CA GLU A 78 -3.44 -11.40 8.43
C GLU A 78 -3.56 -9.91 8.04
N ALA A 79 -2.42 -9.28 7.74
CA ALA A 79 -2.42 -7.89 7.33
C ALA A 79 -3.20 -7.69 6.03
N LEU A 80 -2.98 -8.55 5.05
CA LEU A 80 -3.70 -8.49 3.77
C LEU A 80 -5.18 -8.80 3.94
N ALA A 81 -5.54 -9.73 4.81
CA ALA A 81 -6.94 -10.05 5.09
C ALA A 81 -7.67 -8.85 5.72
N ALA A 82 -6.97 -8.05 6.51
CA ALA A 82 -7.54 -6.86 7.16
C ALA A 82 -7.56 -5.64 6.24
N ALA A 83 -6.79 -5.63 5.16
CA ALA A 83 -6.62 -4.45 4.33
C ALA A 83 -7.81 -4.19 3.43
N ASP A 84 -8.23 -2.94 3.37
CA ASP A 84 -9.22 -2.45 2.41
C ASP A 84 -8.53 -1.96 1.14
N LEU A 85 -7.29 -1.52 1.25
CA LEU A 85 -6.46 -1.08 0.12
C LEU A 85 -5.00 -1.38 0.45
N VAL A 86 -4.28 -1.87 -0.54
CA VAL A 86 -2.85 -2.18 -0.44
C VAL A 86 -2.06 -1.28 -1.38
N VAL A 87 -0.94 -0.76 -0.90
CA VAL A 87 0.06 -0.08 -1.74
C VAL A 87 1.35 -0.86 -1.59
N SER A 88 1.85 -1.42 -2.68
CA SER A 88 3.08 -2.22 -2.59
C SER A 88 3.89 -2.22 -3.88
N ARG A 89 5.13 -2.68 -3.77
CA ARG A 89 5.89 -3.13 -4.93
C ARG A 89 5.25 -4.39 -5.51
N ALA A 90 5.68 -4.80 -6.68
CA ALA A 90 5.04 -5.88 -7.45
C ALA A 90 5.94 -7.12 -7.58
N GLY A 91 6.65 -7.48 -6.52
CA GLY A 91 7.40 -8.74 -6.49
C GLY A 91 6.47 -9.94 -6.61
N ALA A 92 6.99 -11.06 -7.11
CA ALA A 92 6.18 -12.25 -7.37
C ALA A 92 5.44 -12.76 -6.13
N SER A 93 6.11 -12.79 -4.97
CA SER A 93 5.50 -13.17 -3.70
C SER A 93 4.36 -12.24 -3.30
N SER A 94 4.60 -10.93 -3.42
CA SER A 94 3.59 -9.92 -3.06
C SER A 94 2.35 -10.06 -3.93
N ILE A 95 2.53 -10.22 -5.24
CA ILE A 95 1.43 -10.38 -6.18
C ILE A 95 0.62 -11.64 -5.85
N ALA A 96 1.30 -12.76 -5.57
CA ALA A 96 0.63 -14.01 -5.23
C ALA A 96 -0.21 -13.88 -3.96
N GLU A 97 0.33 -13.23 -2.93
CA GLU A 97 -0.37 -13.03 -1.66
C GLU A 97 -1.56 -12.07 -1.81
N ILE A 98 -1.37 -10.98 -2.54
CA ILE A 98 -2.45 -10.01 -2.81
C ILE A 98 -3.59 -10.69 -3.58
N ALA A 99 -3.25 -11.45 -4.61
CA ALA A 99 -4.24 -12.18 -5.40
C ALA A 99 -5.01 -13.20 -4.57
N ALA A 100 -4.30 -13.95 -3.72
CA ALA A 100 -4.91 -14.97 -2.88
C ALA A 100 -5.98 -14.41 -1.94
N LEU A 101 -5.77 -13.19 -1.45
CA LEU A 101 -6.71 -12.53 -0.53
C LEU A 101 -7.62 -11.52 -1.23
N ALA A 102 -7.53 -11.43 -2.54
CA ALA A 102 -8.35 -10.53 -3.35
C ALA A 102 -8.32 -9.09 -2.85
N ALA A 103 -7.16 -8.62 -2.43
CA ALA A 103 -7.01 -7.27 -1.87
C ALA A 103 -6.92 -6.23 -2.98
N PRO A 104 -7.78 -5.19 -2.98
CA PRO A 104 -7.62 -4.07 -3.91
C PRO A 104 -6.26 -3.42 -3.73
N SER A 105 -5.57 -3.09 -4.81
CA SER A 105 -4.20 -2.63 -4.67
C SER A 105 -3.79 -1.56 -5.67
N ILE A 106 -2.81 -0.76 -5.26
CA ILE A 106 -2.03 0.11 -6.12
C ILE A 106 -0.64 -0.50 -6.16
N LEU A 107 -0.20 -0.90 -7.32
CA LEU A 107 1.08 -1.58 -7.52
C LEU A 107 2.08 -0.64 -8.14
N VAL A 108 3.26 -0.56 -7.51
CA VAL A 108 4.35 0.32 -7.93
C VAL A 108 5.56 -0.56 -8.24
N PRO A 109 5.73 -0.98 -9.50
CA PRO A 109 6.85 -1.87 -9.84
C PRO A 109 8.19 -1.26 -9.48
N TYR A 110 9.11 -2.08 -8.95
CA TYR A 110 10.45 -1.64 -8.65
C TYR A 110 11.20 -1.38 -9.96
N PRO A 111 11.72 -0.14 -10.18
CA PRO A 111 12.26 0.22 -11.49
C PRO A 111 13.57 -0.46 -11.87
N HIS A 112 14.27 -1.01 -10.88
CA HIS A 112 15.56 -1.68 -11.08
C HIS A 112 15.45 -3.20 -11.06
N ALA A 113 14.24 -3.74 -11.15
CA ALA A 113 14.05 -5.18 -11.20
C ALA A 113 14.57 -5.75 -12.52
N THR A 114 15.17 -6.94 -12.46
CA THR A 114 15.73 -7.61 -13.63
C THR A 114 14.65 -7.84 -14.69
N ALA A 115 14.93 -7.45 -15.93
CA ALA A 115 14.05 -7.63 -17.08
C ALA A 115 12.63 -7.11 -16.85
N ASP A 116 12.48 -6.13 -15.97
CA ASP A 116 11.20 -5.51 -15.66
C ASP A 116 10.11 -6.51 -15.22
N HIS A 117 10.53 -7.54 -14.49
CA HIS A 117 9.61 -8.58 -14.01
C HIS A 117 8.48 -8.04 -13.16
N GLN A 118 8.73 -6.95 -12.39
CA GLN A 118 7.70 -6.41 -11.52
C GLN A 118 6.56 -5.76 -12.31
N THR A 119 6.85 -5.08 -13.42
CA THR A 119 5.79 -4.55 -14.28
C THR A 119 4.95 -5.69 -14.85
N THR A 120 5.58 -6.76 -15.33
CA THR A 120 4.89 -7.93 -15.83
C THR A 120 4.02 -8.58 -14.74
N ASN A 121 4.56 -8.73 -13.53
CA ASN A 121 3.82 -9.27 -12.40
C ASN A 121 2.59 -8.42 -12.07
N ALA A 122 2.76 -7.10 -12.08
CA ALA A 122 1.67 -6.18 -11.76
C ALA A 122 0.52 -6.32 -12.75
N HIS A 123 0.82 -6.50 -14.03
CA HIS A 123 -0.22 -6.63 -15.07
C HIS A 123 -1.14 -7.82 -14.87
N TYR A 124 -0.70 -8.86 -14.16
CA TYR A 124 -1.57 -9.97 -13.81
C TYR A 124 -2.84 -9.49 -13.08
N LEU A 125 -2.69 -8.57 -12.14
CA LEU A 125 -3.82 -8.01 -11.40
C LEU A 125 -4.44 -6.79 -12.09
N VAL A 126 -3.62 -5.96 -12.71
CA VAL A 126 -4.09 -4.74 -13.39
C VAL A 126 -5.01 -5.12 -14.57
N ASP A 127 -4.61 -6.08 -15.38
CA ASP A 127 -5.39 -6.50 -16.54
C ASP A 127 -6.71 -7.17 -16.13
N ALA A 128 -6.76 -7.75 -14.93
CA ALA A 128 -7.99 -8.32 -14.38
C ALA A 128 -8.93 -7.25 -13.80
N GLY A 129 -8.48 -6.01 -13.68
CA GLY A 129 -9.26 -4.95 -13.05
C GLY A 129 -9.15 -4.91 -11.52
N ALA A 130 -8.21 -5.67 -10.96
CA ALA A 130 -8.06 -5.83 -9.51
C ALA A 130 -7.05 -4.87 -8.89
N ALA A 131 -6.29 -4.15 -9.70
CA ALA A 131 -5.26 -3.24 -9.24
C ALA A 131 -5.07 -2.06 -10.18
N LEU A 132 -4.48 -0.99 -9.66
CA LEU A 132 -3.96 0.10 -10.47
C LEU A 132 -2.44 0.01 -10.50
N LEU A 133 -1.83 0.40 -11.61
CA LEU A 133 -0.38 0.48 -11.72
C LEU A 133 0.03 1.94 -11.72
N VAL A 134 0.99 2.29 -10.84
CA VAL A 134 1.62 3.61 -10.84
C VAL A 134 3.12 3.39 -11.02
N PRO A 135 3.71 3.90 -12.09
CA PRO A 135 5.17 3.80 -12.25
C PRO A 135 5.91 4.51 -11.13
N ASP A 136 7.03 3.95 -10.71
CA ASP A 136 7.86 4.55 -9.64
C ASP A 136 8.21 6.01 -9.93
N ALA A 137 8.47 6.33 -11.19
CA ALA A 137 8.79 7.70 -11.61
C ALA A 137 7.65 8.69 -11.39
N GLU A 138 6.43 8.21 -11.21
CA GLU A 138 5.23 9.06 -11.00
C GLU A 138 4.80 9.14 -9.53
N LEU A 139 5.56 8.54 -8.61
CA LEU A 139 5.22 8.54 -7.18
C LEU A 139 5.17 9.96 -6.59
N ASP A 140 5.98 10.88 -7.08
CA ASP A 140 6.04 12.24 -6.55
C ASP A 140 5.01 13.17 -7.19
N GLY A 141 4.26 12.69 -8.17
CA GLY A 141 3.28 13.47 -8.90
C GLY A 141 1.84 13.20 -8.49
N ALA A 142 0.94 13.85 -9.20
CA ALA A 142 -0.49 13.74 -8.95
C ALA A 142 -1.05 12.35 -9.23
N SER A 143 -0.42 11.56 -10.10
CA SER A 143 -0.90 10.22 -10.46
C SER A 143 -1.05 9.33 -9.24
N PHE A 144 -0.02 9.27 -8.39
CA PHE A 144 -0.06 8.43 -7.20
C PHE A 144 -1.04 8.97 -6.16
N SER A 145 -0.96 10.26 -5.85
CA SER A 145 -1.83 10.85 -4.84
C SER A 145 -3.30 10.74 -5.23
N SER A 146 -3.63 10.98 -6.51
CA SER A 146 -5.00 10.85 -7.00
C SER A 146 -5.51 9.41 -6.96
N ALA A 147 -4.66 8.44 -7.34
CA ALA A 147 -5.02 7.03 -7.27
C ALA A 147 -5.29 6.60 -5.83
N LEU A 148 -4.42 6.97 -4.91
CA LEU A 148 -4.54 6.61 -3.50
C LEU A 148 -5.76 7.24 -2.85
N THR A 149 -5.92 8.55 -2.96
CA THR A 149 -7.05 9.24 -2.35
C THR A 149 -8.37 8.85 -2.99
N GLY A 150 -8.38 8.66 -4.31
CA GLY A 150 -9.58 8.21 -5.02
C GLY A 150 -10.07 6.86 -4.52
N LEU A 151 -9.18 5.89 -4.38
CA LEU A 151 -9.57 4.57 -3.90
C LEU A 151 -9.93 4.57 -2.42
N LEU A 152 -9.31 5.41 -1.61
CA LEU A 152 -9.69 5.53 -0.20
C LEU A 152 -11.09 6.12 -0.05
N ASP A 153 -11.47 7.03 -0.93
CA ASP A 153 -12.74 7.75 -0.84
C ASP A 153 -13.90 7.03 -1.56
N GLU A 154 -13.61 5.97 -2.32
CA GLU A 154 -14.62 5.27 -3.13
C GLU A 154 -14.72 3.78 -2.76
N PRO A 155 -15.44 3.43 -1.69
CA PRO A 155 -15.54 2.04 -1.26
C PRO A 155 -16.16 1.11 -2.31
N GLU A 156 -17.06 1.61 -3.14
CA GLU A 156 -17.66 0.83 -4.22
C GLU A 156 -16.62 0.42 -5.27
N ARG A 157 -15.67 1.30 -5.53
CA ARG A 157 -14.58 1.01 -6.48
C ARG A 157 -13.66 -0.07 -5.93
N ARG A 158 -13.34 0.00 -4.62
CA ARG A 158 -12.56 -1.07 -3.97
C ARG A 158 -13.31 -2.40 -3.99
N ALA A 159 -14.62 -2.38 -3.77
CA ALA A 159 -15.45 -3.59 -3.84
C ALA A 159 -15.43 -4.21 -5.23
N ALA A 160 -15.51 -3.39 -6.28
CA ALA A 160 -15.42 -3.87 -7.67
C ALA A 160 -14.06 -4.49 -7.97
N MET A 161 -12.99 -3.89 -7.46
CA MET A 161 -11.64 -4.43 -7.63
C MET A 161 -11.49 -5.79 -6.93
N ARG A 162 -12.06 -5.92 -5.73
CA ARG A 162 -12.05 -7.18 -4.98
C ARG A 162 -12.78 -8.30 -5.73
N GLU A 163 -13.92 -7.99 -6.30
CA GLU A 163 -14.67 -8.95 -7.13
C GLU A 163 -13.88 -9.34 -8.38
N ALA A 164 -13.21 -8.39 -9.02
CA ALA A 164 -12.37 -8.65 -10.17
C ALA A 164 -11.21 -9.59 -9.82
N ALA A 165 -10.63 -9.44 -8.63
CA ALA A 165 -9.55 -10.30 -8.16
C ALA A 165 -10.01 -11.74 -7.90
N ARG A 166 -11.27 -11.92 -7.54
CA ARG A 166 -11.86 -13.26 -7.28
C ARG A 166 -12.25 -13.99 -8.55
N GLY A 167 -12.55 -13.23 -9.59
CA GLY A 167 -12.91 -13.77 -10.89
C GLY A 167 -11.73 -14.31 -11.62
#